data_163da78b6c82ab47c0bb75e83d02b2ab
#
_entry.id   163da78b6c82ab47c0bb75e83d02b2ab
#
_cell.length_a   1.000
_cell.length_b   1.000
_cell.length_c   1.000
_cell.angle_alpha   90.00
_cell.angle_beta   90.00
_cell.angle_gamma   90.00
#
_symmetry.space_group_name_H-M   'P 1'
#
loop_
_entity.id
_entity.type
_entity.pdbx_description
1 polymer ?
#
loop_
_entity_poly.entity_id
_entity_poly.type
_entity_poly.pdbx_seq_one_letter_code
_entity_poly.pdbx_strand_id
1 'polypeptide(L)'
;DAELGCGATISKFVAAGLEIFWICFSTAEDSLPDGFPEDALEKEFKEVLKFLQIAPNKSSILKYDVRKLSEVRQDILEILVKTRDSFKPDVVIGPSLNDFHQDHQVVANEMIRAFKTSASIISYELPWNHVDFKTQLFSKIDKVHLDKKVQMLGFYKTQLVAKRLYF
;
A
#
# COMPACT_ATOMS: atom_id res chain seq x y z
N ASP A 1 -3.18 -0.42 3.48
CA ASP A 1 -3.91 0.70 2.85
C ASP A 1 -4.05 0.53 1.33
N ALA A 2 -3.02 0.03 0.63
CA ALA A 2 -3.11 -0.21 -0.81
C ALA A 2 -4.19 -1.23 -1.17
N GLU A 3 -4.41 -2.24 -0.33
CA GLU A 3 -5.49 -3.22 -0.46
C GLU A 3 -6.87 -2.55 -0.43
N LEU A 4 -7.03 -1.56 0.45
CA LEU A 4 -8.25 -0.78 0.55
C LEU A 4 -8.43 0.16 -0.65
N GLY A 5 -7.39 0.92 -0.99
CA GLY A 5 -7.43 1.90 -2.08
C GLY A 5 -7.49 1.27 -3.47
N CYS A 6 -6.65 0.27 -3.75
CA CYS A 6 -6.49 -0.29 -5.11
C CYS A 6 -6.35 -1.82 -5.16
N GLY A 7 -6.75 -2.58 -4.12
CA GLY A 7 -6.54 -4.04 -4.07
C GLY A 7 -7.16 -4.82 -5.22
N ALA A 8 -8.35 -4.42 -5.70
CA ALA A 8 -8.95 -5.06 -6.86
C ALA A 8 -8.16 -4.80 -8.16
N THR A 9 -7.59 -3.59 -8.31
CA THR A 9 -6.71 -3.23 -9.43
C THR A 9 -5.40 -4.02 -9.37
N ILE A 10 -4.82 -4.17 -8.18
CA ILE A 10 -3.62 -5.01 -7.97
C ILE A 10 -3.91 -6.46 -8.36
N SER A 11 -5.03 -7.03 -7.90
CA SER A 11 -5.47 -8.38 -8.30
C SER A 11 -5.60 -8.54 -9.81
N LYS A 12 -6.14 -7.52 -10.50
CA LYS A 12 -6.26 -7.51 -11.96
C LYS A 12 -4.89 -7.47 -12.64
N PHE A 13 -3.95 -6.68 -12.14
CA PHE A 13 -2.60 -6.57 -12.69
C PHE A 13 -1.84 -7.89 -12.52
N VAL A 14 -1.91 -8.52 -11.36
CA VAL A 14 -1.34 -9.86 -11.14
C VAL A 14 -1.92 -10.88 -12.12
N ALA A 15 -3.24 -10.90 -12.30
CA ALA A 15 -3.91 -11.82 -13.22
C ALA A 15 -3.53 -11.56 -14.70
N ALA A 16 -3.18 -10.32 -15.03
CA ALA A 16 -2.68 -9.94 -16.36
C ALA A 16 -1.18 -10.24 -16.56
N GLY A 17 -0.51 -10.82 -15.55
CA GLY A 17 0.90 -11.17 -15.61
C GLY A 17 1.86 -9.99 -15.42
N LEU A 18 1.37 -8.85 -14.90
CA LEU A 18 2.25 -7.73 -14.59
C LEU A 18 3.11 -8.06 -13.37
N GLU A 19 4.38 -7.69 -13.44
CA GLU A 19 5.31 -7.82 -12.32
C GLU A 19 5.05 -6.72 -11.30
N ILE A 20 4.87 -7.10 -10.03
CA ILE A 20 4.57 -6.18 -8.94
C ILE A 20 5.69 -6.22 -7.91
N PHE A 21 6.18 -5.05 -7.51
CA PHE A 21 7.02 -4.88 -6.35
C PHE A 21 6.25 -4.07 -5.30
N TRP A 22 6.07 -4.65 -4.09
CA TRP A 22 5.25 -4.05 -3.05
C TRP A 22 6.09 -3.60 -1.86
N ILE A 23 5.99 -2.31 -1.51
CA ILE A 23 6.68 -1.74 -0.35
C ILE A 23 5.65 -1.45 0.74
N CYS A 24 5.87 -2.03 1.92
CA CYS A 24 5.18 -1.70 3.16
C CYS A 24 6.14 -0.93 4.06
N PHE A 25 5.87 0.34 4.35
CA PHE A 25 6.77 1.20 5.13
C PHE A 25 6.66 0.98 6.64
N SER A 26 5.49 0.57 7.11
CA SER A 26 5.23 0.33 8.53
C SER A 26 4.31 -0.86 8.71
N THR A 27 4.61 -1.70 9.66
CA THR A 27 3.72 -2.76 10.14
C THR A 27 2.79 -2.29 11.27
N ALA A 28 2.84 -1.00 11.59
CA ALA A 28 1.96 -0.32 12.56
C ALA A 28 1.83 -1.06 13.91
N GLU A 29 2.94 -1.57 14.43
CA GLU A 29 3.00 -2.35 15.66
C GLU A 29 2.37 -1.61 16.85
N ASP A 30 2.60 -0.29 16.96
CA ASP A 30 1.99 0.59 17.98
C ASP A 30 0.47 0.78 17.87
N SER A 31 -0.15 0.25 16.83
CA SER A 31 -1.60 0.40 16.56
C SER A 31 -2.34 -0.93 16.61
N LEU A 32 -1.69 -1.98 17.08
CA LEU A 32 -2.30 -3.30 17.25
C LEU A 32 -3.35 -3.29 18.38
N PRO A 33 -4.47 -4.00 18.20
CA PRO A 33 -5.39 -4.27 19.30
C PRO A 33 -4.73 -5.13 20.39
N ASP A 34 -5.21 -4.98 21.62
CA ASP A 34 -4.75 -5.79 22.75
C ASP A 34 -4.84 -7.29 22.44
N GLY A 35 -3.82 -8.04 22.86
CA GLY A 35 -3.77 -9.50 22.73
C GLY A 35 -3.21 -10.01 21.39
N PHE A 36 -2.87 -9.14 20.46
CA PHE A 36 -2.15 -9.53 19.24
C PHE A 36 -0.63 -9.44 19.44
N PRO A 37 0.15 -10.36 18.85
CA PRO A 37 1.61 -10.27 18.86
C PRO A 37 2.09 -9.11 17.97
N GLU A 38 3.24 -8.52 18.30
CA GLU A 38 3.81 -7.36 17.58
C GLU A 38 3.96 -7.59 16.07
N ASP A 39 4.23 -8.82 15.65
CA ASP A 39 4.39 -9.20 14.24
C ASP A 39 3.07 -9.57 13.52
N ALA A 40 1.92 -9.35 14.16
CA ALA A 40 0.62 -9.76 13.61
C ALA A 40 0.35 -9.14 12.23
N LEU A 41 0.48 -7.83 12.09
CA LEU A 41 0.24 -7.13 10.80
C LEU A 41 1.27 -7.52 9.73
N GLU A 42 2.52 -7.79 10.11
CA GLU A 42 3.51 -8.32 9.18
C GLU A 42 3.10 -9.69 8.63
N LYS A 43 2.62 -10.57 9.49
CA LYS A 43 2.12 -11.90 9.10
C LYS A 43 0.88 -11.80 8.21
N GLU A 44 -0.07 -10.96 8.56
CA GLU A 44 -1.28 -10.71 7.78
C GLU A 44 -0.95 -10.17 6.37
N PHE A 45 -0.01 -9.24 6.27
CA PHE A 45 0.47 -8.74 4.99
C PHE A 45 1.16 -9.85 4.16
N LYS A 46 1.96 -10.70 4.79
CA LYS A 46 2.58 -11.85 4.10
C LYS A 46 1.55 -12.84 3.55
N GLU A 47 0.43 -13.04 4.25
CA GLU A 47 -0.68 -13.86 3.72
C GLU A 47 -1.33 -13.21 2.49
N VAL A 48 -1.45 -11.87 2.44
CA VAL A 48 -1.91 -11.16 1.24
C VAL A 48 -0.95 -11.37 0.07
N LEU A 49 0.36 -11.23 0.28
CA LEU A 49 1.37 -11.47 -0.77
C LEU A 49 1.29 -12.90 -1.30
N LYS A 50 1.20 -13.87 -0.42
CA LYS A 50 1.04 -15.29 -0.76
C LYS A 50 -0.25 -15.56 -1.53
N PHE A 51 -1.36 -14.99 -1.11
CA PHE A 51 -2.65 -15.11 -1.79
C PHE A 51 -2.61 -14.56 -3.21
N LEU A 52 -1.92 -13.45 -3.41
CA LEU A 52 -1.70 -12.85 -4.72
C LEU A 52 -0.57 -13.51 -5.52
N GLN A 53 0.13 -14.49 -4.96
CA GLN A 53 1.29 -15.16 -5.56
C GLN A 53 2.45 -14.19 -5.88
N ILE A 54 2.58 -13.12 -5.08
CA ILE A 54 3.72 -12.21 -5.15
C ILE A 54 4.88 -12.85 -4.38
N ALA A 55 5.99 -13.08 -5.07
CA ALA A 55 7.16 -13.73 -4.46
C ALA A 55 7.77 -12.86 -3.35
N PRO A 56 8.33 -13.43 -2.27
CA PRO A 56 8.91 -12.67 -1.16
C PRO A 56 9.97 -11.65 -1.58
N ASN A 57 10.78 -11.97 -2.57
CA ASN A 57 11.80 -11.06 -3.13
C ASN A 57 11.21 -9.92 -4.00
N LYS A 58 9.90 -9.89 -4.20
CA LYS A 58 9.14 -8.83 -4.86
C LYS A 58 8.37 -7.97 -3.85
N SER A 59 8.77 -8.00 -2.61
CA SER A 59 8.23 -7.13 -1.55
C SER A 59 9.34 -6.64 -0.63
N SER A 60 9.12 -5.48 -0.04
CA SER A 60 9.94 -4.92 1.03
C SER A 60 9.03 -4.56 2.20
N ILE A 61 9.29 -5.14 3.36
CA ILE A 61 8.56 -4.85 4.60
C ILE A 61 9.52 -4.10 5.51
N LEU A 62 9.20 -2.84 5.76
CA LEU A 62 9.96 -1.94 6.61
C LEU A 62 9.24 -1.78 7.96
N LYS A 63 10.00 -1.44 8.98
CA LYS A 63 9.49 -1.35 10.36
C LYS A 63 9.64 0.08 10.89
N TYR A 64 9.27 1.06 10.08
CA TYR A 64 9.20 2.43 10.56
C TYR A 64 8.00 2.61 11.48
N ASP A 65 8.16 3.42 12.50
CA ASP A 65 7.08 3.74 13.44
C ASP A 65 5.94 4.44 12.71
N VAL A 66 4.72 3.94 12.87
CA VAL A 66 3.51 4.58 12.36
C VAL A 66 3.35 5.98 12.98
N ARG A 67 2.87 6.93 12.19
CA ARG A 67 2.71 8.35 12.54
C ARG A 67 4.02 9.14 12.69
N LYS A 68 5.17 8.51 12.44
CA LYS A 68 6.49 9.14 12.52
C LYS A 68 7.27 9.09 11.20
N LEU A 69 6.64 8.76 10.08
CA LEU A 69 7.35 8.69 8.80
C LEU A 69 7.95 10.04 8.38
N SER A 70 7.44 11.15 8.90
CA SER A 70 8.02 12.49 8.68
C SER A 70 9.44 12.63 9.22
N GLU A 71 9.80 11.90 10.26
CA GLU A 71 11.13 11.92 10.87
C GLU A 71 12.17 11.17 10.04
N VAL A 72 11.72 10.24 9.19
CA VAL A 72 12.56 9.36 8.36
C VAL A 72 12.32 9.54 6.85
N ARG A 73 11.76 10.68 6.45
CA ARG A 73 11.38 10.93 5.05
C ARG A 73 12.53 10.81 4.06
N GLN A 74 13.77 11.16 4.45
CA GLN A 74 14.94 11.02 3.58
C GLN A 74 15.27 9.56 3.35
N ASP A 75 15.20 8.72 4.38
CA ASP A 75 15.43 7.27 4.26
C ASP A 75 14.37 6.64 3.34
N ILE A 76 13.10 7.08 3.47
CA ILE A 76 12.00 6.65 2.58
C ILE A 76 12.32 7.02 1.13
N LEU A 77 12.77 8.26 0.87
CA LEU A 77 13.16 8.68 -0.47
C LEU A 77 14.28 7.79 -1.04
N GLU A 78 15.31 7.50 -0.26
CA GLU A 78 16.44 6.68 -0.72
C GLU A 78 16.04 5.24 -1.02
N ILE A 79 15.13 4.66 -0.23
CA ILE A 79 14.55 3.34 -0.50
C ILE A 79 13.79 3.36 -1.83
N LEU A 80 12.98 4.39 -2.06
CA LEU A 80 12.23 4.54 -3.31
C LEU A 80 13.15 4.75 -4.52
N VAL A 81 14.21 5.55 -4.39
CA VAL A 81 15.23 5.74 -5.42
C VAL A 81 15.95 4.42 -5.72
N LYS A 82 16.36 3.68 -4.69
CA LYS A 82 16.98 2.36 -4.86
C LYS A 82 16.04 1.38 -5.57
N THR A 83 14.75 1.38 -5.22
CA THR A 83 13.74 0.57 -5.89
C THR A 83 13.54 0.99 -7.34
N ARG A 84 13.48 2.29 -7.62
CA ARG A 84 13.44 2.83 -8.98
C ARG A 84 14.59 2.29 -9.83
N ASP A 85 15.80 2.33 -9.31
CA ASP A 85 17.01 1.99 -10.08
C ASP A 85 17.15 0.48 -10.29
N SER A 86 16.69 -0.32 -9.34
CA SER A 86 16.79 -1.78 -9.38
C SER A 86 15.61 -2.46 -10.06
N PHE A 87 14.39 -2.02 -9.79
CA PHE A 87 13.15 -2.62 -10.34
C PHE A 87 12.70 -1.94 -11.63
N LYS A 88 12.96 -0.62 -11.79
CA LYS A 88 12.61 0.19 -12.98
C LYS A 88 11.12 0.10 -13.34
N PRO A 89 10.20 0.46 -12.45
CA PRO A 89 8.78 0.34 -12.71
C PRO A 89 8.32 1.30 -13.82
N ASP A 90 7.38 0.86 -14.66
CA ASP A 90 6.68 1.71 -15.62
C ASP A 90 5.57 2.54 -14.94
N VAL A 91 4.96 1.96 -13.89
CA VAL A 91 3.87 2.56 -13.13
C VAL A 91 4.14 2.41 -11.64
N VAL A 92 3.92 3.48 -10.90
CA VAL A 92 3.97 3.50 -9.44
C VAL A 92 2.61 3.89 -8.89
N ILE A 93 2.09 3.12 -7.96
CA ILE A 93 0.79 3.37 -7.33
C ILE A 93 1.01 3.61 -5.83
N GLY A 94 0.45 4.69 -5.31
CA GLY A 94 0.59 5.04 -3.91
C GLY A 94 -0.50 5.97 -3.41
N PRO A 95 -0.38 6.49 -2.18
CA PRO A 95 -1.35 7.42 -1.62
C PRO A 95 -1.37 8.76 -2.38
N SER A 96 -2.46 9.49 -2.22
CA SER A 96 -2.64 10.82 -2.80
C SER A 96 -1.92 11.90 -1.98
N LEU A 97 -1.47 12.98 -2.65
CA LEU A 97 -1.00 14.19 -1.97
C LEU A 97 -2.10 14.88 -1.13
N ASN A 98 -3.38 14.62 -1.46
CA ASN A 98 -4.54 15.16 -0.77
C ASN A 98 -5.06 14.25 0.35
N ASP A 99 -4.34 13.18 0.66
CA ASP A 99 -4.62 12.33 1.81
C ASP A 99 -4.23 13.07 3.10
N PHE A 100 -5.13 13.13 4.10
CA PHE A 100 -4.89 13.86 5.36
C PHE A 100 -4.06 13.07 6.37
N HIS A 101 -3.78 11.79 6.12
CA HIS A 101 -2.92 11.03 7.01
C HIS A 101 -1.46 11.45 6.82
N GLN A 102 -0.80 11.89 7.89
CA GLN A 102 0.57 12.42 7.83
C GLN A 102 1.57 11.47 7.18
N ASP A 103 1.49 10.16 7.46
CA ASP A 103 2.41 9.18 6.87
C ASP A 103 2.14 8.99 5.37
N HIS A 104 0.86 9.02 4.96
CA HIS A 104 0.50 8.93 3.55
C HIS A 104 1.02 10.15 2.77
N GLN A 105 0.97 11.34 3.36
CA GLN A 105 1.54 12.55 2.76
C GLN A 105 3.05 12.43 2.56
N VAL A 106 3.77 11.87 3.52
CA VAL A 106 5.21 11.61 3.39
C VAL A 106 5.46 10.67 2.22
N VAL A 107 4.80 9.50 2.21
CA VAL A 107 4.97 8.51 1.14
C VAL A 107 4.62 9.09 -0.23
N ALA A 108 3.51 9.84 -0.35
CA ALA A 108 3.09 10.47 -1.60
C ALA A 108 4.13 11.48 -2.12
N ASN A 109 4.65 12.34 -1.24
CA ASN A 109 5.67 13.32 -1.59
C ASN A 109 6.97 12.67 -2.06
N GLU A 110 7.47 11.69 -1.30
CA GLU A 110 8.74 11.04 -1.63
C GLU A 110 8.58 10.13 -2.87
N MET A 111 7.42 9.51 -3.08
CA MET A 111 7.08 8.79 -4.31
C MET A 111 7.19 9.68 -5.54
N ILE A 112 6.60 10.89 -5.50
CA ILE A 112 6.70 11.84 -6.61
C ILE A 112 8.15 12.27 -6.82
N ARG A 113 8.89 12.58 -5.77
CA ARG A 113 10.31 12.97 -5.88
C ARG A 113 11.15 11.87 -6.51
N ALA A 114 10.92 10.62 -6.14
CA ALA A 114 11.69 9.49 -6.64
C ALA A 114 11.37 9.13 -8.11
N PHE A 115 10.10 9.21 -8.53
CA PHE A 115 9.64 8.61 -9.78
C PHE A 115 9.16 9.57 -10.87
N LYS A 116 9.01 10.88 -10.59
CA LYS A 116 8.39 11.87 -11.52
C LYS A 116 8.98 11.95 -12.93
N THR A 117 10.20 11.46 -13.12
CA THR A 117 10.88 11.48 -14.44
C THR A 117 11.09 10.08 -15.03
N SER A 118 10.69 9.03 -14.33
CA SER A 118 11.00 7.65 -14.70
C SER A 118 9.80 6.71 -14.79
N ALA A 119 8.65 7.08 -14.22
CA ALA A 119 7.46 6.24 -14.21
C ALA A 119 6.17 7.07 -14.26
N SER A 120 5.08 6.46 -14.68
CA SER A 120 3.74 7.02 -14.48
C SER A 120 3.32 6.86 -13.03
N ILE A 121 2.87 7.95 -12.40
CA ILE A 121 2.44 7.93 -11.01
C ILE A 121 0.92 7.98 -10.94
N ILE A 122 0.33 7.03 -10.23
CA ILE A 122 -1.11 6.93 -9.99
C ILE A 122 -1.35 6.96 -8.49
N SER A 123 -2.28 7.80 -8.03
CA SER A 123 -2.67 7.85 -6.63
C SER A 123 -4.05 7.22 -6.44
N TYR A 124 -4.20 6.43 -5.37
CA TYR A 124 -5.49 5.90 -4.97
C TYR A 124 -6.17 6.79 -3.93
N GLU A 125 -7.49 6.72 -3.89
CA GLU A 125 -8.31 7.33 -2.86
C GLU A 125 -8.51 6.39 -1.67
N LEU A 126 -8.47 6.98 -0.46
CA LEU A 126 -9.03 6.40 0.76
C LEU A 126 -10.11 7.37 1.25
N PRO A 127 -11.41 7.08 1.06
CA PRO A 127 -12.48 8.06 1.24
C PRO A 127 -12.52 8.73 2.62
N TRP A 128 -12.14 8.01 3.67
CA TRP A 128 -12.09 8.55 5.05
C TRP A 128 -10.92 9.50 5.32
N ASN A 129 -9.95 9.55 4.42
CA ASN A 129 -8.77 10.42 4.53
C ASN A 129 -8.83 11.62 3.58
N HIS A 130 -9.90 11.76 2.78
CA HIS A 130 -10.01 12.84 1.80
C HIS A 130 -11.27 13.68 2.05
N VAL A 131 -11.10 15.00 1.97
CA VAL A 131 -12.24 15.95 1.88
C VAL A 131 -12.59 16.19 0.42
N ASP A 132 -11.59 16.25 -0.46
CA ASP A 132 -11.75 16.40 -1.90
C ASP A 132 -10.82 15.45 -2.64
N PHE A 133 -11.34 14.70 -3.59
CA PHE A 133 -10.57 13.81 -4.46
C PHE A 133 -11.03 13.97 -5.92
N LYS A 134 -10.16 14.57 -6.74
CA LYS A 134 -10.43 14.74 -8.17
C LYS A 134 -10.03 13.49 -8.95
N THR A 135 -11.00 12.63 -9.22
CA THR A 135 -10.77 11.40 -9.99
C THR A 135 -10.41 11.71 -11.43
N GLN A 136 -9.25 11.22 -11.88
CA GLN A 136 -8.74 11.35 -13.24
C GLN A 136 -8.69 10.01 -13.98
N LEU A 137 -8.67 8.90 -13.26
CA LEU A 137 -8.55 7.55 -13.81
C LEU A 137 -9.53 6.61 -13.12
N PHE A 138 -10.21 5.77 -13.91
CA PHE A 138 -11.05 4.69 -13.43
C PHE A 138 -10.52 3.35 -13.94
N SER A 139 -10.31 2.40 -13.04
CA SER A 139 -10.03 1.01 -13.40
C SER A 139 -11.34 0.23 -13.40
N LYS A 140 -11.74 -0.28 -14.56
CA LYS A 140 -12.88 -1.21 -14.63
C LYS A 140 -12.51 -2.53 -13.95
N ILE A 141 -13.29 -2.92 -12.96
CA ILE A 141 -13.07 -4.11 -12.15
C ILE A 141 -14.20 -5.11 -12.38
N ASP A 142 -13.84 -6.34 -12.70
CA ASP A 142 -14.79 -7.44 -12.78
C ASP A 142 -14.98 -8.07 -11.38
N LYS A 143 -16.10 -8.76 -11.19
CA LYS A 143 -16.50 -9.36 -9.90
C LYS A 143 -15.39 -10.22 -9.28
N VAL A 144 -14.67 -10.99 -10.09
CA VAL A 144 -13.59 -11.87 -9.61
C VAL A 144 -12.49 -11.10 -8.86
N HIS A 145 -12.12 -9.90 -9.35
CA HIS A 145 -11.11 -9.07 -8.70
C HIS A 145 -11.64 -8.34 -7.47
N LEU A 146 -12.93 -7.98 -7.49
CA LEU A 146 -13.60 -7.44 -6.31
C LEU A 146 -13.67 -8.49 -5.19
N ASP A 147 -14.07 -9.72 -5.51
CA ASP A 147 -14.11 -10.82 -4.54
C ASP A 147 -12.71 -11.13 -3.96
N LYS A 148 -11.67 -11.06 -4.78
CA LYS A 148 -10.29 -11.18 -4.31
C LYS A 148 -9.88 -10.04 -3.37
N LYS A 149 -10.29 -8.79 -3.66
CA LYS A 149 -10.06 -7.66 -2.73
C LYS A 149 -10.70 -7.93 -1.37
N VAL A 150 -11.96 -8.38 -1.34
CA VAL A 150 -12.65 -8.71 -0.09
C VAL A 150 -11.91 -9.83 0.67
N GLN A 151 -11.43 -10.86 -0.04
CA GLN A 151 -10.63 -11.93 0.58
C GLN A 151 -9.32 -11.41 1.15
N MET A 152 -8.59 -10.53 0.43
CA MET A 152 -7.36 -9.91 0.95
C MET A 152 -7.61 -9.14 2.24
N LEU A 153 -8.67 -8.33 2.29
CA LEU A 153 -9.04 -7.59 3.49
C LEU A 153 -9.39 -8.53 4.65
N GLY A 154 -9.97 -9.70 4.36
CA GLY A 154 -10.29 -10.74 5.35
C GLY A 154 -9.07 -11.37 6.04
N PHE A 155 -7.84 -11.22 5.51
CA PHE A 155 -6.62 -11.66 6.20
C PHE A 155 -6.24 -10.72 7.35
N TYR A 156 -6.67 -9.46 7.33
CA TYR A 156 -6.36 -8.46 8.36
C TYR A 156 -7.28 -8.59 9.58
N LYS A 157 -7.17 -9.68 10.31
CA LYS A 157 -7.98 -9.96 11.52
C LYS A 157 -7.80 -8.90 12.60
N THR A 158 -6.58 -8.36 12.73
CA THR A 158 -6.28 -7.25 13.64
C THR A 158 -7.17 -6.04 13.36
N GLN A 159 -7.40 -5.71 12.10
CA GLN A 159 -8.21 -4.56 11.69
C GLN A 159 -9.71 -4.84 11.84
N LEU A 160 -10.15 -6.07 11.54
CA LEU A 160 -11.54 -6.50 11.74
C LEU A 160 -11.93 -6.48 13.22
N VAL A 161 -11.05 -6.96 14.12
CA VAL A 161 -11.27 -6.93 15.59
C VAL A 161 -11.27 -5.48 16.10
N ALA A 162 -10.43 -4.61 15.56
CA ALA A 162 -10.42 -3.20 15.90
C ALA A 162 -11.70 -2.46 15.44
N LYS A 163 -12.63 -3.15 14.75
CA LYS A 163 -13.90 -2.60 14.23
C LYS A 163 -13.70 -1.30 13.44
N ARG A 164 -12.65 -1.27 12.63
CA ARG A 164 -12.40 -0.15 11.75
C ARG A 164 -13.52 -0.05 10.72
N LEU A 165 -14.23 1.07 10.66
CA LEU A 165 -15.44 1.26 9.82
C LEU A 165 -15.20 1.12 8.32
N TYR A 166 -13.96 1.10 7.89
CA TYR A 166 -13.52 1.00 6.49
C TYR A 166 -12.98 -0.39 6.11
N PHE A 167 -13.05 -1.36 7.04
CA PHE A 167 -12.72 -2.77 6.79
C PHE A 167 -13.94 -3.64 6.59
#